data_6684a112c978afcf609f7483a56fafa8
#
_entry.id   6684a112c978afcf609f7483a56fafa8
#
_cell.length_a   1.000
_cell.length_b   1.000
_cell.length_c   1.000
_cell.angle_alpha   90.00
_cell.angle_beta   90.00
_cell.angle_gamma   90.00
#
_symmetry.space_group_name_H-M   'P 1'
#
loop_
_entity.id
_entity.type
_entity.pdbx_description
1 polymer ?
#
loop_
_entity_poly.entity_id
_entity_poly.type
_entity_poly.pdbx_seq_one_letter_code
_entity_poly.pdbx_strand_id
1 'polypeptide(L)'
;MKEQITLDMINNFSNTYNSNSFNRIIENAITENGLEKSCIDKRIIEENQPVFNIELPDGKRYDQKDNYRCWIYCGLNTIQYDMAKNLNIDLKKFALSNNYIAFFDKLEKSNNVYQNIINIQNTDWEYVDKEDILQYCVNEGGHWQWFVSIVNKYGLMPYEYMPDVFESLRMQNITGLFNDKVKKDCIKLLNAKRENTNIDDLRKMKETFLEENYIFLSKILG
;
A
#
# COMPACT_ATOMS: atom_id res chain seq x y z
N MET A 1 8.97 -44.00 8.83
CA MET A 1 8.31 -43.40 7.64
C MET A 1 9.29 -43.42 6.49
N LYS A 2 8.85 -43.80 5.28
CA LYS A 2 9.72 -43.72 4.08
C LYS A 2 9.91 -42.25 3.74
N GLU A 3 11.15 -41.79 3.65
CA GLU A 3 11.48 -40.36 3.36
C GLU A 3 11.22 -39.97 1.90
N GLN A 4 11.02 -40.93 1.00
CA GLN A 4 10.84 -40.72 -0.43
C GLN A 4 9.50 -41.27 -0.93
N ILE A 5 8.89 -40.58 -1.88
CA ILE A 5 7.73 -41.10 -2.61
C ILE A 5 8.19 -42.25 -3.50
N THR A 6 7.50 -43.40 -3.39
CA THR A 6 7.81 -44.61 -4.18
C THR A 6 6.79 -44.80 -5.30
N LEU A 7 7.15 -45.56 -6.35
CA LEU A 7 6.22 -45.92 -7.43
C LEU A 7 4.99 -46.65 -6.92
N ASP A 8 5.13 -47.52 -5.91
CA ASP A 8 3.99 -48.18 -5.28
C ASP A 8 3.01 -47.19 -4.62
N MET A 9 3.54 -46.14 -3.99
CA MET A 9 2.70 -45.08 -3.43
C MET A 9 1.93 -44.33 -4.55
N ILE A 10 2.60 -44.02 -5.66
CA ILE A 10 1.95 -43.36 -6.81
C ILE A 10 0.86 -44.24 -7.41
N ASN A 11 1.11 -45.55 -7.58
CA ASN A 11 0.10 -46.49 -8.06
C ASN A 11 -1.12 -46.54 -7.13
N ASN A 12 -0.87 -46.58 -5.81
CA ASN A 12 -1.97 -46.54 -4.83
C ASN A 12 -2.77 -45.24 -4.88
N PHE A 13 -2.09 -44.09 -5.02
CA PHE A 13 -2.76 -42.79 -5.16
C PHE A 13 -3.60 -42.70 -6.42
N SER A 14 -3.07 -43.21 -7.55
CA SER A 14 -3.80 -43.29 -8.82
C SER A 14 -5.03 -44.20 -8.71
N ASN A 15 -4.93 -45.35 -8.07
CA ASN A 15 -6.06 -46.22 -7.83
C ASN A 15 -7.13 -45.58 -6.95
N THR A 16 -6.72 -44.89 -5.89
CA THR A 16 -7.63 -44.13 -5.02
C THR A 16 -8.35 -43.01 -5.80
N TYR A 17 -7.62 -42.25 -6.60
CA TYR A 17 -8.17 -41.21 -7.45
C TYR A 17 -9.21 -41.78 -8.43
N ASN A 18 -8.89 -42.85 -9.15
CA ASN A 18 -9.75 -43.47 -10.16
C ASN A 18 -10.95 -44.23 -9.57
N SER A 19 -10.92 -44.59 -8.29
CA SER A 19 -12.05 -45.26 -7.62
C SER A 19 -13.25 -44.34 -7.39
N ASN A 20 -13.06 -43.01 -7.43
CA ASN A 20 -14.11 -42.05 -7.32
C ASN A 20 -14.43 -41.40 -8.67
N SER A 21 -15.57 -41.77 -9.26
CA SER A 21 -15.99 -41.26 -10.57
C SER A 21 -16.19 -39.74 -10.61
N PHE A 22 -16.46 -39.09 -9.47
CA PHE A 22 -16.60 -37.63 -9.39
C PHE A 22 -15.27 -36.92 -9.65
N ASN A 23 -14.13 -37.53 -9.32
CA ASN A 23 -12.83 -36.92 -9.57
C ASN A 23 -12.64 -36.60 -11.06
N ARG A 24 -13.04 -37.50 -11.96
CA ARG A 24 -12.93 -37.27 -13.40
C ARG A 24 -13.86 -36.16 -13.90
N ILE A 25 -15.05 -36.07 -13.32
CA ILE A 25 -15.99 -34.99 -13.66
C ILE A 25 -15.43 -33.62 -13.25
N ILE A 26 -14.87 -33.56 -12.02
CA ILE A 26 -14.25 -32.36 -11.49
C ILE A 26 -12.99 -32.01 -12.30
N GLU A 27 -12.15 -32.98 -12.62
CA GLU A 27 -10.96 -32.80 -13.45
C GLU A 27 -11.33 -32.19 -14.81
N ASN A 28 -12.30 -32.77 -15.52
CA ASN A 28 -12.76 -32.26 -16.81
C ASN A 28 -13.32 -30.83 -16.68
N ALA A 29 -14.12 -30.58 -15.64
CA ALA A 29 -14.68 -29.24 -15.43
C ALA A 29 -13.57 -28.19 -15.21
N ILE A 30 -12.57 -28.51 -14.40
CA ILE A 30 -11.48 -27.59 -14.06
C ILE A 30 -10.53 -27.42 -15.24
N THR A 31 -10.16 -28.51 -15.94
CA THR A 31 -9.19 -28.45 -17.06
C THR A 31 -9.76 -27.67 -18.26
N GLU A 32 -11.07 -27.77 -18.50
CA GLU A 32 -11.72 -27.07 -19.60
C GLU A 32 -12.11 -25.61 -19.26
N ASN A 33 -12.56 -25.33 -18.03
CA ASN A 33 -13.13 -24.03 -17.68
C ASN A 33 -12.26 -23.21 -16.71
N GLY A 34 -11.22 -23.81 -16.14
CA GLY A 34 -10.43 -23.24 -15.07
C GLY A 34 -11.09 -23.42 -13.69
N LEU A 35 -10.27 -23.37 -12.65
CA LEU A 35 -10.69 -23.60 -11.26
C LEU A 35 -11.77 -22.61 -10.82
N GLU A 36 -11.55 -21.32 -11.09
CA GLU A 36 -12.39 -20.23 -10.63
C GLU A 36 -13.84 -20.37 -11.14
N LYS A 37 -14.02 -20.58 -12.44
CA LYS A 37 -15.36 -20.76 -13.03
C LYS A 37 -16.04 -22.05 -12.59
N SER A 38 -15.27 -23.12 -12.36
CA SER A 38 -15.79 -24.42 -11.96
C SER A 38 -16.26 -24.47 -10.50
N CYS A 39 -15.77 -23.56 -9.66
CA CYS A 39 -16.10 -23.48 -8.23
C CYS A 39 -17.23 -22.50 -7.91
N ILE A 40 -17.77 -21.79 -8.91
CA ILE A 40 -18.88 -20.84 -8.70
C ILE A 40 -20.18 -21.58 -8.39
N ASP A 41 -20.74 -21.34 -7.21
CA ASP A 41 -22.09 -21.78 -6.89
C ASP A 41 -23.12 -20.72 -7.39
N LYS A 42 -23.84 -21.08 -8.44
CA LYS A 42 -24.84 -20.18 -9.05
C LYS A 42 -25.98 -19.79 -8.11
N ARG A 43 -26.32 -20.66 -7.15
CA ARG A 43 -27.36 -20.36 -6.15
C ARG A 43 -26.97 -19.20 -5.27
N ILE A 44 -25.69 -19.15 -4.86
CA ILE A 44 -25.15 -18.02 -4.07
C ILE A 44 -25.24 -16.72 -4.87
N ILE A 45 -24.96 -16.76 -6.18
CA ILE A 45 -25.10 -15.58 -7.04
C ILE A 45 -26.57 -15.15 -7.16
N GLU A 46 -27.50 -16.11 -7.32
CA GLU A 46 -28.93 -15.83 -7.43
C GLU A 46 -29.49 -15.23 -6.13
N GLU A 47 -29.07 -15.73 -4.98
CA GLU A 47 -29.47 -15.25 -3.64
C GLU A 47 -28.87 -13.88 -3.31
N ASN A 48 -27.71 -13.54 -3.86
CA ASN A 48 -26.98 -12.30 -3.58
C ASN A 48 -26.91 -11.38 -4.81
N GLN A 49 -28.05 -11.14 -5.46
CA GLN A 49 -28.11 -10.18 -6.55
C GLN A 49 -27.73 -8.77 -6.06
N PRO A 50 -26.94 -7.99 -6.83
CA PRO A 50 -26.52 -6.64 -6.45
C PRO A 50 -27.67 -5.63 -6.61
N VAL A 51 -28.77 -5.86 -5.90
CA VAL A 51 -29.92 -4.96 -5.85
C VAL A 51 -29.92 -4.27 -4.48
N PHE A 52 -29.77 -2.96 -4.49
CA PHE A 52 -29.64 -2.15 -3.27
C PHE A 52 -30.89 -1.24 -3.14
N ASN A 53 -31.35 -1.05 -1.91
CA ASN A 53 -32.45 -0.13 -1.60
C ASN A 53 -32.00 1.33 -1.45
N ILE A 54 -30.69 1.56 -1.39
CA ILE A 54 -30.09 2.89 -1.34
C ILE A 54 -28.95 2.92 -2.37
N GLU A 55 -29.05 3.83 -3.33
CA GLU A 55 -28.01 4.09 -4.31
C GLU A 55 -27.48 5.51 -4.12
N LEU A 56 -26.15 5.64 -4.03
CA LEU A 56 -25.49 6.93 -3.99
C LEU A 56 -25.16 7.37 -5.42
N PRO A 57 -25.23 8.69 -5.72
CA PRO A 57 -24.85 9.17 -7.04
C PRO A 57 -23.38 8.85 -7.36
N ASP A 58 -23.15 8.43 -8.60
CA ASP A 58 -21.79 8.20 -9.10
C ASP A 58 -20.95 9.47 -9.08
N GLY A 59 -19.78 9.38 -8.47
CA GLY A 59 -18.74 10.40 -8.55
C GLY A 59 -17.75 10.14 -9.69
N LYS A 60 -16.70 10.94 -9.74
CA LYS A 60 -15.57 10.71 -10.65
C LYS A 60 -14.89 9.39 -10.27
N ARG A 61 -14.76 8.48 -11.24
CA ARG A 61 -14.04 7.21 -11.05
C ARG A 61 -12.55 7.41 -11.26
N TYR A 62 -11.75 6.87 -10.37
CA TYR A 62 -10.29 6.87 -10.46
C TYR A 62 -9.78 5.47 -10.72
N ASP A 63 -8.77 5.38 -11.55
CA ASP A 63 -7.98 4.17 -11.74
C ASP A 63 -6.63 4.38 -11.05
N GLN A 64 -6.37 3.61 -10.00
CA GLN A 64 -5.12 3.76 -9.24
C GLN A 64 -3.87 3.31 -10.01
N LYS A 65 -4.03 2.59 -11.14
CA LYS A 65 -2.91 2.01 -11.88
C LYS A 65 -1.97 1.22 -10.93
N ASP A 66 -0.66 1.41 -11.05
CA ASP A 66 0.36 0.71 -10.28
C ASP A 66 0.88 1.51 -9.07
N ASN A 67 -0.01 2.29 -8.41
CA ASN A 67 0.43 3.17 -7.32
C ASN A 67 0.12 2.69 -5.89
N TYR A 68 -0.59 1.59 -5.72
CA TYR A 68 -0.92 0.97 -4.42
C TYR A 68 -1.53 1.93 -3.37
N ARG A 69 -2.32 2.92 -3.82
CA ARG A 69 -2.94 3.97 -3.00
C ARG A 69 -4.42 3.70 -2.70
N CYS A 70 -4.88 2.44 -2.77
CA CYS A 70 -6.28 2.08 -2.54
C CYS A 70 -6.86 2.67 -1.25
N TRP A 71 -6.09 2.70 -0.18
CA TRP A 71 -6.48 3.28 1.11
C TRP A 71 -6.72 4.79 1.04
N ILE A 72 -5.97 5.54 0.21
CA ILE A 72 -6.17 6.97 -0.05
C ILE A 72 -7.44 7.17 -0.85
N TYR A 73 -7.61 6.42 -1.94
CA TYR A 73 -8.81 6.53 -2.79
C TYR A 73 -10.08 6.20 -2.01
N CYS A 74 -10.08 5.16 -1.16
CA CYS A 74 -11.21 4.84 -0.29
C CYS A 74 -11.54 5.99 0.66
N GLY A 75 -10.52 6.57 1.31
CA GLY A 75 -10.70 7.70 2.22
C GLY A 75 -11.23 8.93 1.52
N LEU A 76 -10.63 9.31 0.39
CA LEU A 76 -11.05 10.48 -0.38
C LEU A 76 -12.46 10.33 -0.94
N ASN A 77 -12.83 9.16 -1.46
CA ASN A 77 -14.18 8.92 -1.99
C ASN A 77 -15.26 9.10 -0.93
N THR A 78 -15.00 8.66 0.31
CA THR A 78 -15.92 8.84 1.43
C THR A 78 -16.14 10.32 1.74
N ILE A 79 -15.05 11.08 1.89
CA ILE A 79 -15.13 12.51 2.24
C ILE A 79 -15.65 13.35 1.08
N GLN A 80 -15.26 13.02 -0.15
CA GLN A 80 -15.63 13.77 -1.37
C GLN A 80 -17.14 13.80 -1.58
N TYR A 81 -17.85 12.70 -1.29
CA TYR A 81 -19.30 12.66 -1.38
C TYR A 81 -19.96 13.67 -0.43
N ASP A 82 -19.57 13.64 0.85
CA ASP A 82 -20.14 14.54 1.85
C ASP A 82 -19.77 16.00 1.57
N MET A 83 -18.55 16.26 1.13
CA MET A 83 -18.10 17.62 0.75
C MET A 83 -18.91 18.15 -0.45
N ALA A 84 -19.03 17.36 -1.51
CA ALA A 84 -19.78 17.78 -2.70
C ALA A 84 -21.25 18.09 -2.36
N LYS A 85 -21.88 17.27 -1.52
CA LYS A 85 -23.23 17.48 -1.03
C LYS A 85 -23.35 18.76 -0.20
N ASN A 86 -22.45 18.98 0.76
CA ASN A 86 -22.49 20.14 1.65
C ASN A 86 -22.17 21.46 0.92
N LEU A 87 -21.29 21.42 -0.08
CA LEU A 87 -20.90 22.57 -0.88
C LEU A 87 -21.81 22.77 -2.10
N ASN A 88 -22.78 21.90 -2.33
CA ASN A 88 -23.67 21.91 -3.49
C ASN A 88 -22.91 21.91 -4.83
N ILE A 89 -21.88 21.06 -4.91
CA ILE A 89 -21.02 20.91 -6.09
C ILE A 89 -21.38 19.59 -6.80
N ASP A 90 -21.33 19.61 -8.13
CA ASP A 90 -21.51 18.39 -8.93
C ASP A 90 -20.38 17.37 -8.63
N LEU A 91 -20.77 16.24 -8.05
CA LEU A 91 -19.84 15.16 -7.66
C LEU A 91 -19.03 14.60 -8.85
N LYS A 92 -19.57 14.69 -10.07
CA LYS A 92 -18.86 14.24 -11.28
C LYS A 92 -17.73 15.20 -11.68
N LYS A 93 -17.79 16.45 -11.24
CA LYS A 93 -16.81 17.49 -11.53
C LYS A 93 -15.87 17.75 -10.36
N PHE A 94 -16.25 17.35 -9.15
CA PHE A 94 -15.47 17.56 -7.95
C PHE A 94 -14.57 16.36 -7.66
N ALA A 95 -13.30 16.62 -7.41
CA ALA A 95 -12.31 15.60 -7.09
C ALA A 95 -11.30 16.14 -6.07
N LEU A 96 -10.85 15.27 -5.20
CA LEU A 96 -9.75 15.54 -4.26
C LEU A 96 -8.45 14.87 -4.74
N SER A 97 -7.32 15.51 -4.45
CA SER A 97 -6.02 15.04 -4.86
C SER A 97 -5.54 13.87 -4.01
N ASN A 98 -5.42 12.69 -4.61
CA ASN A 98 -4.74 11.55 -4.00
C ASN A 98 -3.23 11.79 -3.93
N ASN A 99 -2.68 12.52 -4.90
CA ASN A 99 -1.27 12.84 -5.00
C ASN A 99 -0.80 13.70 -3.82
N TYR A 100 -1.63 14.65 -3.38
CA TYR A 100 -1.39 15.46 -2.18
C TYR A 100 -1.27 14.61 -0.90
N ILE A 101 -2.20 13.68 -0.68
CA ILE A 101 -2.15 12.79 0.48
C ILE A 101 -0.93 11.89 0.42
N ALA A 102 -0.62 11.33 -0.75
CA ALA A 102 0.55 10.48 -0.93
C ALA A 102 1.88 11.22 -0.72
N PHE A 103 1.96 12.48 -1.08
CA PHE A 103 3.11 13.34 -0.80
C PHE A 103 3.41 13.40 0.70
N PHE A 104 2.40 13.74 1.50
CA PHE A 104 2.56 13.82 2.96
C PHE A 104 2.72 12.46 3.62
N ASP A 105 2.10 11.41 3.07
CA ASP A 105 2.35 10.03 3.53
C ASP A 105 3.82 9.66 3.45
N LYS A 106 4.46 9.92 2.31
CA LYS A 106 5.89 9.66 2.13
C LYS A 106 6.75 10.47 3.08
N LEU A 107 6.43 11.76 3.27
CA LEU A 107 7.16 12.63 4.16
C LEU A 107 7.02 12.21 5.63
N GLU A 108 5.81 11.86 6.08
CA GLU A 108 5.57 11.40 7.45
C GLU A 108 6.18 10.04 7.74
N LYS A 109 6.14 9.12 6.79
CA LYS A 109 6.82 7.83 6.92
C LYS A 109 8.33 8.02 7.09
N SER A 110 8.95 8.89 6.30
CA SER A 110 10.37 9.18 6.45
C SER A 110 10.68 9.84 7.80
N ASN A 111 9.85 10.78 8.25
CA ASN A 111 9.97 11.40 9.58
C ASN A 111 9.91 10.35 10.71
N ASN A 112 8.96 9.43 10.62
CA ASN A 112 8.80 8.36 11.61
C ASN A 112 10.02 7.43 11.66
N VAL A 113 10.53 7.02 10.49
CA VAL A 113 11.72 6.17 10.40
C VAL A 113 12.95 6.88 10.99
N TYR A 114 13.20 8.13 10.65
CA TYR A 114 14.31 8.90 11.23
C TYR A 114 14.15 9.05 12.74
N GLN A 115 12.95 9.29 13.23
CA GLN A 115 12.70 9.40 14.66
C GLN A 115 12.94 8.07 15.39
N ASN A 116 12.58 6.94 14.76
CA ASN A 116 12.86 5.62 15.31
C ASN A 116 14.38 5.36 15.42
N ILE A 117 15.16 5.73 14.41
CA ILE A 117 16.63 5.64 14.47
C ILE A 117 17.20 6.52 15.59
N ILE A 118 16.69 7.74 15.76
CA ILE A 118 17.14 8.62 16.86
C ILE A 118 16.81 8.01 18.21
N ASN A 119 15.66 7.38 18.37
CA ASN A 119 15.18 6.82 19.63
C ASN A 119 15.77 5.43 19.97
N ILE A 120 16.28 4.70 18.98
CA ILE A 120 16.78 3.33 19.17
C ILE A 120 17.91 3.32 20.22
N GLN A 121 17.87 2.31 21.13
CA GLN A 121 18.88 2.19 22.18
C GLN A 121 20.09 1.37 21.71
N ASN A 122 19.85 0.26 21.04
CA ASN A 122 20.89 -0.58 20.48
C ASN A 122 21.19 -0.17 19.04
N THR A 123 22.44 0.21 18.78
CA THR A 123 22.92 0.67 17.47
C THR A 123 23.66 -0.41 16.68
N ASP A 124 23.66 -1.67 17.15
CA ASP A 124 24.27 -2.77 16.41
C ASP A 124 23.54 -3.00 15.08
N TRP A 125 24.32 -3.19 14.01
CA TRP A 125 23.75 -3.39 12.67
C TRP A 125 22.83 -4.61 12.62
N GLU A 126 23.22 -5.71 13.25
CA GLU A 126 22.43 -6.93 13.27
C GLU A 126 21.06 -6.70 13.96
N TYR A 127 21.03 -5.89 15.02
CA TYR A 127 19.78 -5.53 15.69
C TYR A 127 18.91 -4.66 14.81
N VAL A 128 19.46 -3.60 14.21
CA VAL A 128 18.74 -2.64 13.36
C VAL A 128 18.17 -3.33 12.11
N ASP A 129 18.89 -4.30 11.55
CA ASP A 129 18.45 -5.07 10.38
C ASP A 129 17.29 -6.02 10.74
N LYS A 130 17.38 -6.69 11.91
CA LYS A 130 16.33 -7.60 12.40
C LYS A 130 15.02 -6.89 12.80
N GLU A 131 15.08 -5.63 13.21
CA GLU A 131 13.91 -4.82 13.58
C GLU A 131 13.14 -4.28 12.36
N ASP A 132 13.45 -4.70 11.15
CA ASP A 132 12.83 -4.28 9.88
C ASP A 132 12.83 -2.76 9.63
N ILE A 133 13.53 -1.97 10.47
CA ILE A 133 13.54 -0.50 10.38
C ILE A 133 14.08 -0.04 9.04
N LEU A 134 15.08 -0.75 8.50
CA LEU A 134 15.72 -0.41 7.23
C LEU A 134 15.16 -1.18 6.04
N GLN A 135 14.37 -2.23 6.26
CA GLN A 135 13.88 -3.05 5.15
C GLN A 135 12.79 -2.33 4.36
N TYR A 136 11.87 -1.68 5.09
CA TYR A 136 10.68 -1.08 4.52
C TYR A 136 10.47 0.36 5.02
N CYS A 137 11.45 1.24 4.77
CA CYS A 137 11.43 2.59 5.32
C CYS A 137 10.19 3.40 4.91
N VAL A 138 9.84 3.42 3.63
CA VAL A 138 8.79 4.27 3.08
C VAL A 138 7.97 3.50 2.04
N ASN A 139 7.27 2.46 2.50
CA ASN A 139 6.44 1.63 1.62
C ASN A 139 5.19 2.34 1.13
N GLU A 140 4.66 1.83 0.01
CA GLU A 140 3.27 2.06 -0.38
C GLU A 140 2.32 1.35 0.60
N GLY A 141 1.05 1.67 0.50
CA GLY A 141 0.03 1.14 1.40
C GLY A 141 -0.13 1.94 2.69
N GLY A 142 -1.25 1.73 3.34
CA GLY A 142 -1.64 2.42 4.56
C GLY A 142 -3.02 1.94 5.02
N HIS A 143 -3.52 2.55 6.06
CA HIS A 143 -4.82 2.23 6.66
C HIS A 143 -5.57 3.49 7.07
N TRP A 144 -6.81 3.33 7.50
CA TRP A 144 -7.72 4.42 7.81
C TRP A 144 -7.15 5.46 8.78
N GLN A 145 -6.51 5.04 9.89
CA GLN A 145 -5.96 5.98 10.87
C GLN A 145 -4.84 6.84 10.30
N TRP A 146 -4.02 6.31 9.39
CA TRP A 146 -2.98 7.09 8.72
C TRP A 146 -3.60 8.14 7.81
N PHE A 147 -4.61 7.77 7.04
CA PHE A 147 -5.37 8.72 6.22
C PHE A 147 -5.95 9.85 7.07
N VAL A 148 -6.65 9.51 8.16
CA VAL A 148 -7.23 10.49 9.09
C VAL A 148 -6.16 11.40 9.68
N SER A 149 -5.01 10.85 10.08
CA SER A 149 -3.91 11.64 10.66
C SER A 149 -3.34 12.65 9.66
N ILE A 150 -3.16 12.24 8.39
CA ILE A 150 -2.67 13.13 7.33
C ILE A 150 -3.69 14.22 7.05
N VAL A 151 -4.96 13.89 6.88
CA VAL A 151 -6.02 14.84 6.61
C VAL A 151 -6.19 15.86 7.75
N ASN A 152 -6.14 15.41 9.00
CA ASN A 152 -6.23 16.30 10.16
C ASN A 152 -5.04 17.25 10.27
N LYS A 153 -3.86 16.82 9.85
CA LYS A 153 -2.64 17.63 9.96
C LYS A 153 -2.44 18.58 8.79
N TYR A 154 -2.72 18.13 7.57
CA TYR A 154 -2.39 18.85 6.34
C TYR A 154 -3.62 19.30 5.53
N GLY A 155 -4.80 18.83 5.89
CA GLY A 155 -6.03 19.13 5.16
C GLY A 155 -6.19 18.30 3.87
N LEU A 156 -7.02 18.83 2.98
CA LEU A 156 -7.35 18.24 1.70
C LEU A 156 -7.06 19.25 0.59
N MET A 157 -6.73 18.75 -0.61
CA MET A 157 -6.43 19.55 -1.78
C MET A 157 -7.39 19.19 -2.92
N PRO A 158 -8.04 20.16 -3.59
CA PRO A 158 -8.75 19.89 -4.83
C PRO A 158 -7.79 19.33 -5.90
N TYR A 159 -8.29 18.40 -6.71
CA TYR A 159 -7.49 17.67 -7.70
C TYR A 159 -6.76 18.59 -8.68
N GLU A 160 -7.39 19.70 -9.08
CA GLU A 160 -6.88 20.65 -10.06
C GLU A 160 -5.57 21.33 -9.62
N TYR A 161 -5.33 21.44 -8.31
CA TYR A 161 -4.13 22.09 -7.76
C TYR A 161 -2.93 21.13 -7.60
N MET A 162 -3.19 19.83 -7.49
CA MET A 162 -2.15 18.81 -7.44
C MET A 162 -2.67 17.53 -8.11
N PRO A 163 -2.79 17.52 -9.44
CA PRO A 163 -3.33 16.39 -10.18
C PRO A 163 -2.37 15.19 -10.19
N ASP A 164 -2.84 14.07 -10.70
CA ASP A 164 -1.96 12.96 -11.01
C ASP A 164 -0.94 13.34 -12.08
N VAL A 165 0.29 12.97 -11.86
CA VAL A 165 1.41 13.14 -12.77
C VAL A 165 1.92 11.78 -13.26
N PHE A 166 2.77 11.76 -14.26
CA PHE A 166 3.28 10.51 -14.84
C PHE A 166 3.84 9.56 -13.78
N GLU A 167 4.63 10.07 -12.84
CA GLU A 167 5.27 9.29 -11.79
C GLU A 167 4.29 8.87 -10.70
N SER A 168 3.28 9.68 -10.39
CA SER A 168 2.29 9.33 -9.36
C SER A 168 1.43 8.10 -9.72
N LEU A 169 1.32 7.80 -11.02
CA LEU A 169 0.60 6.64 -11.54
C LEU A 169 1.47 5.38 -11.64
N ARG A 170 2.79 5.49 -11.39
CA ARG A 170 3.80 4.42 -11.54
C ARG A 170 4.81 4.43 -10.39
N MET A 171 4.29 4.48 -9.17
CA MET A 171 5.11 4.75 -7.98
C MET A 171 6.20 3.72 -7.65
N GLN A 172 6.18 2.53 -8.22
CA GLN A 172 7.16 1.48 -7.86
C GLN A 172 8.61 1.95 -8.00
N ASN A 173 8.96 2.59 -9.13
CA ASN A 173 10.32 3.08 -9.38
C ASN A 173 10.70 4.20 -8.40
N ILE A 174 9.77 5.12 -8.15
CA ILE A 174 9.98 6.24 -7.24
C ILE A 174 10.10 5.76 -5.80
N THR A 175 9.25 4.83 -5.39
CA THR A 175 9.30 4.26 -4.04
C THR A 175 10.63 3.57 -3.78
N GLY A 176 11.19 2.85 -4.76
CA GLY A 176 12.53 2.26 -4.65
C GLY A 176 13.62 3.32 -4.43
N LEU A 177 13.68 4.33 -5.31
CA LEU A 177 14.65 5.42 -5.20
C LEU A 177 14.51 6.21 -3.89
N PHE A 178 13.28 6.49 -3.47
CA PHE A 178 13.02 7.21 -2.25
C PHE A 178 13.38 6.38 -1.01
N ASN A 179 13.06 5.08 -0.99
CA ASN A 179 13.51 4.15 0.04
C ASN A 179 15.04 4.13 0.17
N ASP A 180 15.76 4.06 -0.95
CA ASP A 180 17.21 4.05 -0.95
C ASP A 180 17.81 5.35 -0.38
N LYS A 181 17.19 6.50 -0.70
CA LYS A 181 17.55 7.77 -0.10
C LYS A 181 17.34 7.76 1.41
N VAL A 182 16.14 7.38 1.86
CA VAL A 182 15.81 7.34 3.29
C VAL A 182 16.69 6.36 4.05
N LYS A 183 17.02 5.19 3.48
CA LYS A 183 17.98 4.24 4.06
C LYS A 183 19.37 4.87 4.25
N LYS A 184 19.88 5.56 3.24
CA LYS A 184 21.17 6.25 3.33
C LYS A 184 21.18 7.29 4.45
N ASP A 185 20.09 8.02 4.62
CA ASP A 185 19.95 9.01 5.67
C ASP A 185 19.84 8.36 7.07
N CYS A 186 19.12 7.26 7.18
CA CYS A 186 19.10 6.42 8.41
C CYS A 186 20.50 5.92 8.78
N ILE A 187 21.30 5.48 7.80
CA ILE A 187 22.68 5.04 8.03
C ILE A 187 23.54 6.19 8.55
N LYS A 188 23.39 7.41 7.99
CA LYS A 188 24.10 8.60 8.50
C LYS A 188 23.71 8.93 9.94
N LEU A 189 22.40 8.91 10.26
CA LEU A 189 21.92 9.13 11.64
C LEU A 189 22.46 8.07 12.60
N LEU A 190 22.45 6.81 12.19
CA LEU A 190 22.97 5.72 13.03
C LEU A 190 24.47 5.84 13.28
N ASN A 191 25.27 6.20 12.27
CA ASN A 191 26.70 6.43 12.42
C ASN A 191 26.98 7.63 13.34
N ALA A 192 26.29 8.77 13.14
CA ALA A 192 26.41 9.93 14.01
C ALA A 192 26.07 9.57 15.48
N LYS A 193 25.06 8.74 15.68
CA LYS A 193 24.68 8.26 17.00
C LYS A 193 25.76 7.38 17.64
N ARG A 194 26.41 6.52 16.87
CA ARG A 194 27.57 5.71 17.33
C ARG A 194 28.78 6.56 17.72
N GLU A 195 28.93 7.68 17.05
CA GLU A 195 29.97 8.68 17.36
C GLU A 195 29.61 9.59 18.55
N ASN A 196 28.52 9.26 19.27
CA ASN A 196 28.00 10.00 20.41
C ASN A 196 27.57 11.44 20.08
N THR A 197 27.09 11.70 18.85
CA THR A 197 26.49 12.98 18.49
C THR A 197 25.32 13.28 19.42
N ASN A 198 25.23 14.50 19.92
CA ASN A 198 24.16 14.89 20.82
C ASN A 198 22.80 14.89 20.13
N ILE A 199 21.74 14.81 20.93
CA ILE A 199 20.36 14.66 20.45
C ILE A 199 19.88 15.84 19.58
N ASP A 200 20.34 17.06 19.89
CA ASP A 200 19.90 18.25 19.17
C ASP A 200 20.54 18.31 17.77
N ASP A 201 21.76 17.87 17.62
CA ASP A 201 22.41 17.77 16.31
C ASP A 201 21.83 16.61 15.48
N LEU A 202 21.45 15.49 16.08
CA LEU A 202 20.70 14.43 15.40
C LEU A 202 19.32 14.94 14.90
N ARG A 203 18.66 15.78 15.68
CA ARG A 203 17.39 16.41 15.26
C ARG A 203 17.59 17.39 14.09
N LYS A 204 18.66 18.18 14.10
CA LYS A 204 19.00 19.07 12.96
C LYS A 204 19.31 18.26 11.71
N MET A 205 20.05 17.15 11.82
CA MET A 205 20.27 16.25 10.69
C MET A 205 18.97 15.72 10.14
N LYS A 206 18.03 15.30 11.01
CA LYS A 206 16.69 14.86 10.61
C LYS A 206 15.94 15.95 9.85
N GLU A 207 15.95 17.19 10.34
CA GLU A 207 15.31 18.33 9.68
C GLU A 207 15.87 18.55 8.28
N THR A 208 17.18 18.53 8.11
CA THR A 208 17.85 18.63 6.81
C THR A 208 17.41 17.51 5.86
N PHE A 209 17.36 16.27 6.33
CA PHE A 209 16.91 15.13 5.51
C PHE A 209 15.44 15.24 5.12
N LEU A 210 14.59 15.75 6.01
CA LEU A 210 13.17 16.00 5.70
C LEU A 210 13.01 17.12 4.67
N GLU A 211 13.79 18.18 4.74
CA GLU A 211 13.82 19.23 3.72
C GLU A 211 14.23 18.69 2.36
N GLU A 212 15.30 17.89 2.32
CA GLU A 212 15.72 17.21 1.09
C GLU A 212 14.64 16.27 0.54
N ASN A 213 13.94 15.54 1.43
CA ASN A 213 12.82 14.67 1.05
C ASN A 213 11.65 15.48 0.48
N TYR A 214 11.30 16.59 1.11
CA TYR A 214 10.28 17.51 0.60
C TYR A 214 10.63 18.01 -0.81
N ILE A 215 11.88 18.48 -0.99
CA ILE A 215 12.37 18.95 -2.30
C ILE A 215 12.33 17.82 -3.35
N PHE A 216 12.74 16.61 -2.96
CA PHE A 216 12.69 15.45 -3.85
C PHE A 216 11.25 15.13 -4.28
N LEU A 217 10.33 15.03 -3.33
CA LEU A 217 8.93 14.73 -3.60
C LEU A 217 8.25 15.85 -4.42
N SER A 218 8.56 17.12 -4.16
CA SER A 218 8.06 18.25 -4.95
C SER A 218 8.51 18.22 -6.41
N LYS A 219 9.72 17.74 -6.70
CA LYS A 219 10.20 17.59 -8.08
C LYS A 219 9.49 16.47 -8.86
N ILE A 220 8.94 15.49 -8.16
CA ILE A 220 8.40 14.27 -8.74
C ILE A 220 6.87 14.29 -8.77
N LEU A 221 6.26 14.80 -7.71
CA LEU A 221 4.80 14.77 -7.53
C LEU A 221 4.12 16.13 -7.75
N GLY A 222 4.89 17.21 -7.75
CA GLY A 222 4.38 18.58 -7.93
C GLY A 222 4.14 19.33 -6.65
#